data_1bcaa61d978f7afb5a8b300dec52472c
#
_entry.id   1bcaa61d978f7afb5a8b300dec52472c
#
_cell.length_a   1.000
_cell.length_b   1.000
_cell.length_c   1.000
_cell.angle_alpha   90.00
_cell.angle_beta   90.00
_cell.angle_gamma   90.00
#
_symmetry.space_group_name_H-M   'P 1'
#
loop_
_entity.id
_entity.type
_entity.pdbx_description
1 polymer ?
#
loop_
_entity_poly.entity_id
_entity_poly.type
_entity_poly.pdbx_seq_one_letter_code
_entity_poly.pdbx_strand_id
1 'polypeptide(L)'
;MTWILFLIQMAVTVVVGCYFWSQLKKERQAQPGLRREASREMEHLRKMRTVHLSEPLSEHVRPQSFEDIIGQQEGIKSLKAILCGANPQHVIIYGPPGIGKTCAARLVLEYAKHSPGTPFKENAPFIEMDATCVRFDERSIADPLFGSVHDPIYQGAGSLGVQGVPQPKPGAVTKAHGGVLFLDEIGELHPIQMNKLLKVLEDRCVHFESAYYNPDDSAVPRHIHDIF
;
A
#
# COMPACT_ATOMS: atom_id res chain seq x y z
N MET A 1 -34.71 -26.60 55.86
CA MET A 1 -33.79 -25.48 55.56
C MET A 1 -33.02 -25.70 54.28
N THR A 2 -32.53 -26.89 53.97
CA THR A 2 -31.74 -27.20 52.75
C THR A 2 -32.47 -26.97 51.44
N TRP A 3 -33.78 -27.22 51.37
CA TRP A 3 -34.58 -27.01 50.13
C TRP A 3 -34.73 -25.54 49.74
N ILE A 4 -34.81 -24.65 50.73
CA ILE A 4 -34.93 -23.20 50.47
C ILE A 4 -33.59 -22.67 49.89
N LEU A 5 -32.47 -23.11 50.38
CA LEU A 5 -31.14 -22.78 49.85
C LEU A 5 -30.96 -23.26 48.40
N PHE A 6 -31.45 -24.46 48.10
CA PHE A 6 -31.40 -25.01 46.72
C PHE A 6 -32.24 -24.18 45.73
N LEU A 7 -33.46 -23.76 46.15
CA LEU A 7 -34.33 -22.92 45.35
C LEU A 7 -33.70 -21.53 45.08
N ILE A 8 -33.07 -20.94 46.08
CA ILE A 8 -32.36 -19.65 45.94
C ILE A 8 -31.18 -19.80 44.98
N GLN A 9 -30.43 -20.88 45.10
CA GLN A 9 -29.29 -21.13 44.21
C GLN A 9 -29.71 -21.36 42.75
N MET A 10 -30.83 -22.09 42.55
CA MET A 10 -31.43 -22.25 41.21
C MET A 10 -31.89 -20.90 40.62
N ALA A 11 -32.54 -20.06 41.42
CA ALA A 11 -33.00 -18.75 40.98
C ALA A 11 -31.81 -17.84 40.56
N VAL A 12 -30.75 -17.83 41.36
CA VAL A 12 -29.51 -17.04 41.04
C VAL A 12 -28.85 -17.51 39.75
N THR A 13 -28.72 -18.84 39.54
CA THR A 13 -28.13 -19.37 38.29
C THR A 13 -28.97 -19.03 37.06
N VAL A 14 -30.31 -19.05 37.18
CA VAL A 14 -31.19 -18.65 36.06
C VAL A 14 -31.03 -17.14 35.74
N VAL A 15 -30.99 -16.29 36.75
CA VAL A 15 -30.84 -14.85 36.58
C VAL A 15 -29.45 -14.52 35.94
N VAL A 16 -28.41 -15.16 36.40
CA VAL A 16 -27.07 -15.00 35.81
C VAL A 16 -27.02 -15.51 34.36
N GLY A 17 -27.65 -16.65 34.10
CA GLY A 17 -27.76 -17.19 32.74
C GLY A 17 -28.55 -16.25 31.80
N CYS A 18 -29.67 -15.69 32.25
CA CYS A 18 -30.44 -14.70 31.48
C CYS A 18 -29.64 -13.40 31.25
N TYR A 19 -28.88 -12.94 32.22
CA TYR A 19 -28.04 -11.78 32.08
C TYR A 19 -26.95 -12.01 31.02
N PHE A 20 -26.23 -13.11 31.09
CA PHE A 20 -25.21 -13.46 30.07
C PHE A 20 -25.83 -13.65 28.70
N TRP A 21 -26.97 -14.30 28.59
CA TRP A 21 -27.70 -14.44 27.32
C TRP A 21 -28.08 -13.09 26.72
N SER A 22 -28.55 -12.15 27.56
CA SER A 22 -28.92 -10.81 27.09
C SER A 22 -27.69 -10.01 26.62
N GLN A 23 -26.53 -10.15 27.28
CA GLN A 23 -25.26 -9.54 26.88
C GLN A 23 -24.78 -10.10 25.54
N LEU A 24 -24.75 -11.41 25.37
CA LEU A 24 -24.39 -12.07 24.12
C LEU A 24 -25.34 -11.68 22.96
N LYS A 25 -26.61 -11.47 23.25
CA LYS A 25 -27.59 -11.03 22.25
C LYS A 25 -27.37 -9.58 21.85
N LYS A 26 -26.96 -8.70 22.77
CA LYS A 26 -26.60 -7.30 22.48
C LYS A 26 -25.31 -7.21 21.62
N GLU A 27 -24.28 -7.98 21.92
CA GLU A 27 -23.06 -8.01 21.12
C GLU A 27 -23.30 -8.52 19.70
N ARG A 28 -24.17 -9.55 19.53
CA ARG A 28 -24.55 -10.06 18.21
C ARG A 28 -25.42 -9.07 17.41
N GLN A 29 -26.16 -8.19 18.04
CA GLN A 29 -26.99 -7.19 17.38
C GLN A 29 -26.25 -5.90 17.01
N ALA A 30 -25.17 -5.56 17.72
CA ALA A 30 -24.37 -4.37 17.40
C ALA A 30 -23.53 -4.53 16.12
N GLN A 31 -23.11 -5.74 15.78
CA GLN A 31 -22.28 -6.00 14.58
C GLN A 31 -23.00 -5.91 13.21
N PRO A 32 -24.28 -6.29 13.06
CA PRO A 32 -24.93 -6.24 11.75
C PRO A 32 -25.25 -4.82 11.25
N GLY A 33 -25.39 -3.84 12.14
CA GLY A 33 -25.62 -2.44 11.76
C GLY A 33 -24.41 -1.82 11.06
N LEU A 34 -23.26 -1.85 11.71
CA LEU A 34 -21.99 -1.35 11.18
C LEU A 34 -21.56 -2.07 9.90
N ARG A 35 -21.77 -3.39 9.83
CA ARG A 35 -21.50 -4.15 8.60
C ARG A 35 -22.42 -3.78 7.45
N ARG A 36 -23.69 -3.48 7.72
CA ARG A 36 -24.65 -3.06 6.68
C ARG A 36 -24.35 -1.65 6.16
N GLU A 37 -23.94 -0.73 7.02
CA GLU A 37 -23.52 0.62 6.62
C GLU A 37 -22.23 0.57 5.80
N ALA A 38 -21.19 -0.12 6.28
CA ALA A 38 -19.96 -0.33 5.53
C ALA A 38 -20.20 -1.05 4.19
N SER A 39 -21.14 -2.01 4.14
CA SER A 39 -21.51 -2.71 2.92
C SER A 39 -22.24 -1.80 1.92
N ARG A 40 -23.11 -0.92 2.40
CA ARG A 40 -23.81 0.08 1.57
C ARG A 40 -22.84 1.12 1.02
N GLU A 41 -21.91 1.57 1.83
CA GLU A 41 -20.88 2.55 1.44
C GLU A 41 -19.93 1.95 0.40
N MET A 42 -19.52 0.70 0.58
CA MET A 42 -18.74 -0.05 -0.42
C MET A 42 -19.51 -0.27 -1.72
N GLU A 43 -20.81 -0.56 -1.65
CA GLU A 43 -21.65 -0.71 -2.84
C GLU A 43 -21.84 0.63 -3.55
N HIS A 44 -22.00 1.72 -2.81
CA HIS A 44 -22.04 3.07 -3.36
C HIS A 44 -20.72 3.43 -4.08
N LEU A 45 -19.58 3.16 -3.45
CA LEU A 45 -18.26 3.36 -4.05
C LEU A 45 -18.06 2.48 -5.31
N ARG A 46 -18.56 1.24 -5.30
CA ARG A 46 -18.55 0.38 -6.50
C ARG A 46 -19.40 0.96 -7.63
N LYS A 47 -20.60 1.48 -7.31
CA LYS A 47 -21.45 2.14 -8.29
C LYS A 47 -20.79 3.41 -8.86
N MET A 48 -20.11 4.20 -8.02
CA MET A 48 -19.35 5.35 -8.49
C MET A 48 -18.20 4.95 -9.45
N ARG A 49 -17.53 3.82 -9.20
CA ARG A 49 -16.49 3.30 -10.10
C ARG A 49 -17.03 2.86 -11.47
N THR A 50 -18.31 2.50 -11.58
CA THR A 50 -18.94 2.12 -12.86
C THR A 50 -19.40 3.32 -13.68
N VAL A 51 -19.40 4.52 -13.09
CA VAL A 51 -19.62 5.76 -13.86
C VAL A 51 -18.32 6.07 -14.59
N HIS A 52 -18.24 5.62 -15.83
CA HIS A 52 -17.17 6.04 -16.74
C HIS A 52 -17.40 7.52 -17.09
N LEU A 53 -16.70 8.37 -16.37
CA LEU A 53 -16.45 9.73 -16.85
C LEU A 53 -15.56 9.59 -18.09
N SER A 54 -15.79 10.39 -19.13
CA SER A 54 -14.87 10.49 -20.26
C SER A 54 -13.47 10.74 -19.72
N GLU A 55 -12.50 10.00 -20.21
CA GLU A 55 -11.10 10.19 -19.81
C GLU A 55 -10.71 11.65 -19.96
N PRO A 56 -9.99 12.24 -18.99
CA PRO A 56 -9.51 13.61 -19.11
C PRO A 56 -8.73 13.78 -20.41
N LEU A 57 -8.89 14.93 -21.07
CA LEU A 57 -8.19 15.22 -22.31
C LEU A 57 -6.67 15.05 -22.17
N SER A 58 -6.13 15.34 -20.99
CA SER A 58 -4.71 15.12 -20.65
C SER A 58 -4.25 13.67 -20.76
N GLU A 59 -5.13 12.71 -20.51
CA GLU A 59 -4.83 11.29 -20.71
C GLU A 59 -4.93 10.89 -22.17
N HIS A 60 -5.93 11.42 -22.88
CA HIS A 60 -6.12 11.16 -24.32
C HIS A 60 -4.98 11.66 -25.20
N VAL A 61 -4.38 12.82 -24.86
CA VAL A 61 -3.25 13.39 -25.58
C VAL A 61 -1.88 12.98 -25.03
N ARG A 62 -1.85 12.04 -24.10
CA ARG A 62 -0.60 11.55 -23.53
C ARG A 62 0.25 10.88 -24.61
N PRO A 63 1.53 11.27 -24.80
CA PRO A 63 2.44 10.65 -25.76
C PRO A 63 2.46 9.12 -25.61
N GLN A 64 2.25 8.42 -26.72
CA GLN A 64 2.30 6.96 -26.79
C GLN A 64 3.56 6.44 -27.48
N SER A 65 4.27 7.32 -28.16
CA SER A 65 5.54 7.03 -28.81
C SER A 65 6.60 8.08 -28.48
N PHE A 66 7.86 7.75 -28.72
CA PHE A 66 8.94 8.72 -28.53
C PHE A 66 8.89 9.88 -29.51
N GLU A 67 8.24 9.70 -30.67
CA GLU A 67 8.08 10.70 -31.71
C GLU A 67 7.10 11.80 -31.28
N ASP A 68 6.17 11.46 -30.40
CA ASP A 68 5.20 12.40 -29.83
C ASP A 68 5.83 13.37 -28.82
N ILE A 69 7.03 13.03 -28.32
CA ILE A 69 7.77 13.87 -27.36
C ILE A 69 8.72 14.79 -28.14
N ILE A 70 8.27 16.02 -28.35
CA ILE A 70 9.01 16.99 -29.15
C ILE A 70 10.17 17.61 -28.35
N GLY A 71 11.34 17.65 -28.94
CA GLY A 71 12.48 18.44 -28.45
C GLY A 71 13.31 17.83 -27.33
N GLN A 72 13.00 16.62 -26.81
CA GLN A 72 13.69 15.98 -25.70
C GLN A 72 14.56 14.77 -26.10
N GLN A 73 15.03 14.72 -27.33
CA GLN A 73 15.71 13.54 -27.89
C GLN A 73 16.99 13.15 -27.13
N GLU A 74 17.80 14.11 -26.71
CA GLU A 74 19.02 13.86 -25.94
C GLU A 74 18.71 13.28 -24.55
N GLY A 75 17.68 13.82 -23.88
CA GLY A 75 17.21 13.31 -22.60
C GLY A 75 16.67 11.88 -22.70
N ILE A 76 15.88 11.60 -23.73
CA ILE A 76 15.34 10.26 -24.01
C ILE A 76 16.46 9.28 -24.34
N LYS A 77 17.43 9.69 -25.15
CA LYS A 77 18.60 8.87 -25.48
C LYS A 77 19.43 8.52 -24.26
N SER A 78 19.67 9.50 -23.39
CA SER A 78 20.40 9.31 -22.13
C SER A 78 19.63 8.36 -21.20
N LEU A 79 18.32 8.55 -21.07
CA LEU A 79 17.46 7.72 -20.22
C LEU A 79 17.42 6.26 -20.74
N LYS A 80 17.32 6.07 -22.06
CA LYS A 80 17.43 4.74 -22.69
C LYS A 80 18.78 4.08 -22.40
N ALA A 81 19.87 4.82 -22.54
CA ALA A 81 21.20 4.29 -22.29
C ALA A 81 21.37 3.81 -20.84
N ILE A 82 20.73 4.47 -19.86
CA ILE A 82 20.83 4.14 -18.45
C ILE A 82 19.89 2.99 -18.07
N LEU A 83 18.66 2.96 -18.58
CA LEU A 83 17.64 1.97 -18.17
C LEU A 83 17.65 0.70 -19.02
N CYS A 84 18.05 0.77 -20.32
CA CYS A 84 17.98 -0.40 -21.21
C CYS A 84 19.26 -1.25 -21.20
N GLY A 85 20.14 -1.04 -20.23
CA GLY A 85 21.34 -1.87 -20.04
C GLY A 85 21.08 -3.09 -19.15
N ALA A 86 22.10 -3.95 -19.05
CA ALA A 86 22.07 -5.12 -18.17
C ALA A 86 21.98 -4.74 -16.68
N ASN A 87 22.43 -3.55 -16.32
CA ASN A 87 22.43 -3.02 -14.96
C ASN A 87 21.76 -1.63 -14.95
N PRO A 88 20.43 -1.55 -14.93
CA PRO A 88 19.71 -0.28 -14.84
C PRO A 88 20.12 0.51 -13.59
N GLN A 89 20.27 1.82 -13.76
CA GLN A 89 20.67 2.72 -12.67
C GLN A 89 19.50 3.59 -12.25
N HIS A 90 19.54 4.04 -10.99
CA HIS A 90 18.62 5.07 -10.51
C HIS A 90 18.91 6.40 -11.20
N VAL A 91 17.86 7.12 -11.59
CA VAL A 91 17.97 8.35 -12.39
C VAL A 91 17.16 9.47 -11.74
N ILE A 92 17.75 10.66 -11.72
CA ILE A 92 17.02 11.88 -11.37
C ILE A 92 16.82 12.68 -12.66
N ILE A 93 15.56 13.01 -12.96
CA ILE A 93 15.16 13.76 -14.15
C ILE A 93 14.79 15.18 -13.72
N TYR A 94 15.58 16.16 -14.15
CA TYR A 94 15.29 17.58 -13.93
C TYR A 94 14.66 18.21 -15.16
N GLY A 95 13.74 19.12 -14.93
CA GLY A 95 13.15 19.92 -15.99
C GLY A 95 11.84 20.56 -15.57
N PRO A 96 11.38 21.59 -16.30
CA PRO A 96 10.12 22.27 -16.00
C PRO A 96 8.92 21.31 -16.12
N PRO A 97 7.79 21.67 -15.50
CA PRO A 97 6.56 20.88 -15.64
C PRO A 97 6.09 20.84 -17.10
N GLY A 98 5.41 19.77 -17.48
CA GLY A 98 4.80 19.64 -18.81
C GLY A 98 5.71 19.21 -19.97
N ILE A 99 7.02 19.02 -19.74
CA ILE A 99 7.96 18.60 -20.82
C ILE A 99 7.96 17.09 -21.11
N GLY A 100 7.10 16.32 -20.47
CA GLY A 100 6.95 14.90 -20.77
C GLY A 100 7.86 13.97 -19.95
N LYS A 101 8.40 14.38 -18.79
CA LYS A 101 9.28 13.54 -17.92
C LYS A 101 8.68 12.17 -17.62
N THR A 102 7.47 12.15 -17.09
CA THR A 102 6.74 10.92 -16.73
C THR A 102 6.47 10.03 -17.96
N CYS A 103 6.05 10.66 -19.07
CA CYS A 103 5.81 9.94 -20.32
C CYS A 103 7.09 9.32 -20.86
N ALA A 104 8.20 10.06 -20.85
CA ALA A 104 9.50 9.55 -21.28
C ALA A 104 9.95 8.34 -20.45
N ALA A 105 9.81 8.43 -19.11
CA ALA A 105 10.17 7.32 -18.22
C ALA A 105 9.33 6.07 -18.49
N ARG A 106 8.02 6.21 -18.67
CA ARG A 106 7.10 5.12 -18.99
C ARG A 106 7.43 4.47 -20.33
N LEU A 107 7.62 5.28 -21.39
CA LEU A 107 7.96 4.77 -22.72
C LEU A 107 9.33 4.08 -22.74
N VAL A 108 10.31 4.58 -21.98
CA VAL A 108 11.62 3.93 -21.88
C VAL A 108 11.52 2.58 -21.17
N LEU A 109 10.69 2.43 -20.13
CA LEU A 109 10.44 1.12 -19.54
C LEU A 109 9.79 0.16 -20.54
N GLU A 110 8.77 0.61 -21.27
CA GLU A 110 8.14 -0.24 -22.30
C GLU A 110 9.14 -0.66 -23.38
N TYR A 111 10.02 0.24 -23.79
CA TYR A 111 11.12 -0.09 -24.71
C TYR A 111 12.10 -1.07 -24.07
N ALA A 112 12.46 -0.89 -22.79
CA ALA A 112 13.37 -1.76 -22.07
C ALA A 112 12.87 -3.19 -21.93
N LYS A 113 11.57 -3.40 -21.71
CA LYS A 113 10.94 -4.73 -21.65
C LYS A 113 11.18 -5.57 -22.91
N HIS A 114 11.31 -4.93 -24.06
CA HIS A 114 11.52 -5.59 -25.36
C HIS A 114 13.00 -5.56 -25.80
N SER A 115 13.87 -4.92 -25.03
CA SER A 115 15.30 -4.80 -25.36
C SER A 115 16.08 -6.03 -24.85
N PRO A 116 16.97 -6.62 -25.68
CA PRO A 116 17.77 -7.75 -25.25
C PRO A 116 18.77 -7.36 -24.15
N GLY A 117 18.91 -8.21 -23.14
CA GLY A 117 19.88 -8.03 -22.06
C GLY A 117 19.42 -7.14 -20.90
N THR A 118 18.21 -6.65 -20.90
CA THR A 118 17.65 -5.93 -19.75
C THR A 118 17.06 -6.90 -18.71
N PRO A 119 17.07 -6.57 -17.41
CA PRO A 119 16.45 -7.38 -16.38
C PRO A 119 14.92 -7.24 -16.34
N PHE A 120 14.34 -6.25 -17.04
CA PHE A 120 12.90 -5.99 -17.04
C PHE A 120 12.17 -7.06 -17.83
N LYS A 121 11.18 -7.68 -17.19
CA LYS A 121 10.28 -8.65 -17.83
C LYS A 121 9.11 -7.92 -18.49
N GLU A 122 8.35 -8.61 -19.36
CA GLU A 122 7.15 -8.06 -19.99
C GLU A 122 6.12 -7.50 -18.99
N ASN A 123 6.00 -8.15 -17.84
CA ASN A 123 5.10 -7.73 -16.77
C ASN A 123 5.71 -6.76 -15.76
N ALA A 124 6.90 -6.20 -16.04
CA ALA A 124 7.55 -5.23 -15.16
C ALA A 124 6.62 -4.05 -14.85
N PRO A 125 6.31 -3.77 -13.57
CA PRO A 125 5.39 -2.72 -13.22
C PRO A 125 5.99 -1.33 -13.39
N PHE A 126 5.17 -0.35 -13.77
CA PHE A 126 5.47 1.07 -13.66
C PHE A 126 4.58 1.66 -12.57
N ILE A 127 5.16 1.97 -11.43
CA ILE A 127 4.45 2.58 -10.30
C ILE A 127 4.77 4.06 -10.26
N GLU A 128 3.74 4.86 -10.40
CA GLU A 128 3.81 6.32 -10.34
C GLU A 128 3.28 6.81 -9.00
N MET A 129 4.02 7.68 -8.35
CA MET A 129 3.64 8.28 -7.08
C MET A 129 4.07 9.74 -7.04
N ASP A 130 3.16 10.60 -6.62
CA ASP A 130 3.42 12.00 -6.36
C ASP A 130 3.82 12.18 -4.89
N ALA A 131 5.03 12.69 -4.66
CA ALA A 131 5.58 12.89 -3.33
C ALA A 131 4.81 13.95 -2.53
N THR A 132 4.14 14.90 -3.19
CA THR A 132 3.29 15.89 -2.51
C THR A 132 2.09 15.25 -1.81
N CYS A 133 1.64 14.09 -2.32
CA CYS A 133 0.52 13.33 -1.76
C CYS A 133 0.95 12.35 -0.66
N VAL A 134 2.26 12.16 -0.47
CA VAL A 134 2.81 11.23 0.53
C VAL A 134 2.91 11.94 1.88
N ARG A 135 1.92 11.72 2.73
CA ARG A 135 1.98 12.25 4.11
C ARG A 135 2.91 11.42 4.96
N PHE A 136 3.82 12.11 5.65
CA PHE A 136 4.63 11.49 6.68
C PHE A 136 3.77 11.25 7.94
N ASP A 137 3.72 10.02 8.40
CA ASP A 137 3.11 9.63 9.67
C ASP A 137 4.22 9.17 10.62
N GLU A 138 4.44 9.92 11.71
CA GLU A 138 5.44 9.58 12.73
C GLU A 138 5.24 8.20 13.35
N ARG A 139 3.99 7.72 13.35
CA ARG A 139 3.63 6.41 13.90
C ARG A 139 3.84 5.27 12.91
N SER A 140 4.24 5.57 11.68
CA SER A 140 4.42 4.58 10.59
C SER A 140 3.22 3.64 10.36
N ILE A 141 2.02 4.06 10.80
CA ILE A 141 0.81 3.24 10.72
C ILE A 141 0.36 3.05 9.28
N ALA A 142 0.62 4.05 8.42
CA ALA A 142 0.25 4.01 7.01
C ALA A 142 1.25 4.78 6.17
N ASP A 143 2.38 4.16 5.84
CA ASP A 143 3.34 4.74 4.90
C ASP A 143 3.05 4.20 3.48
N PRO A 144 2.50 5.02 2.58
CA PRO A 144 2.17 4.59 1.23
C PRO A 144 3.40 4.29 0.37
N LEU A 145 4.56 4.85 0.72
CA LEU A 145 5.80 4.66 -0.03
C LEU A 145 6.46 3.32 0.33
N PHE A 146 6.72 3.08 1.61
CA PHE A 146 7.42 1.88 2.07
C PHE A 146 6.47 0.74 2.46
N GLY A 147 5.25 1.07 2.84
CA GLY A 147 4.28 0.14 3.40
C GLY A 147 4.22 0.22 4.92
N SER A 148 3.32 -0.56 5.48
CA SER A 148 3.07 -0.58 6.92
C SER A 148 2.69 -1.98 7.37
N VAL A 149 2.85 -2.26 8.64
CA VAL A 149 2.26 -3.45 9.27
C VAL A 149 0.95 -3.04 9.90
N HIS A 150 -0.16 -3.60 9.40
CA HIS A 150 -1.46 -3.40 10.01
C HIS A 150 -1.60 -4.25 11.25
N ASP A 151 -1.72 -3.57 12.39
CA ASP A 151 -2.03 -4.21 13.64
C ASP A 151 -3.55 -4.39 13.79
N PRO A 152 -4.06 -5.60 13.98
CA PRO A 152 -5.48 -5.88 14.18
C PRO A 152 -6.10 -5.16 15.37
N ILE A 153 -5.32 -4.79 16.38
CA ILE A 153 -5.79 -4.11 17.59
C ILE A 153 -6.37 -2.74 17.26
N TYR A 154 -5.77 -2.01 16.30
CA TYR A 154 -6.26 -0.69 15.90
C TYR A 154 -7.47 -0.72 14.96
N GLN A 155 -7.83 -1.89 14.43
CA GLN A 155 -8.98 -2.04 13.53
C GLN A 155 -10.29 -2.35 14.27
N GLY A 156 -10.33 -2.27 15.59
CA GLY A 156 -11.54 -2.53 16.36
C GLY A 156 -12.01 -3.99 16.29
N ALA A 157 -11.09 -4.92 16.06
CA ALA A 157 -11.39 -6.36 15.94
C ALA A 157 -11.85 -7.00 17.26
N GLY A 158 -12.11 -6.23 18.31
CA GLY A 158 -12.65 -6.70 19.58
C GLY A 158 -11.78 -7.78 20.22
N SER A 159 -12.41 -8.86 20.71
CA SER A 159 -11.72 -10.00 21.36
C SER A 159 -10.78 -10.78 20.43
N LEU A 160 -10.88 -10.61 19.10
CA LEU A 160 -9.97 -11.22 18.11
C LEU A 160 -8.71 -10.37 17.88
N GLY A 161 -8.68 -9.11 18.33
CA GLY A 161 -7.54 -8.21 18.16
C GLY A 161 -6.26 -8.69 18.84
N VAL A 162 -6.38 -9.46 19.93
CA VAL A 162 -5.24 -10.02 20.69
C VAL A 162 -4.65 -11.27 19.99
N GLN A 163 -5.41 -11.92 19.11
CA GLN A 163 -4.99 -13.13 18.37
C GLN A 163 -4.78 -12.84 16.86
N GLY A 164 -4.98 -11.61 16.42
CA GLY A 164 -4.79 -11.25 15.03
C GLY A 164 -3.31 -11.21 14.65
N VAL A 165 -2.94 -11.91 13.61
CA VAL A 165 -1.58 -11.85 13.04
C VAL A 165 -1.40 -10.51 12.35
N PRO A 166 -0.37 -9.72 12.68
CA PRO A 166 -0.05 -8.48 11.96
C PRO A 166 0.18 -8.77 10.48
N GLN A 167 -0.51 -8.06 9.58
CA GLN A 167 -0.37 -8.27 8.15
C GLN A 167 0.43 -7.13 7.52
N PRO A 168 1.55 -7.41 6.84
CA PRO A 168 2.30 -6.42 6.12
C PRO A 168 1.50 -5.96 4.90
N LYS A 169 1.35 -4.64 4.76
CA LYS A 169 0.74 -3.99 3.59
C LYS A 169 1.84 -3.38 2.73
N PRO A 170 2.08 -3.90 1.53
CA PRO A 170 3.15 -3.43 0.68
C PRO A 170 2.92 -1.99 0.22
N GLY A 171 3.98 -1.18 0.29
CA GLY A 171 4.02 0.18 -0.24
C GLY A 171 4.33 0.23 -1.74
N ALA A 172 4.55 1.45 -2.25
CA ALA A 172 4.86 1.67 -3.66
C ALA A 172 6.21 1.05 -4.04
N VAL A 173 7.20 1.13 -3.16
CA VAL A 173 8.53 0.55 -3.35
C VAL A 173 8.41 -0.96 -3.61
N THR A 174 7.74 -1.69 -2.73
CA THR A 174 7.52 -3.13 -2.88
C THR A 174 6.71 -3.48 -4.13
N LYS A 175 5.70 -2.67 -4.46
CA LYS A 175 4.89 -2.88 -5.68
C LYS A 175 5.66 -2.66 -6.97
N ALA A 176 6.69 -1.83 -6.94
CA ALA A 176 7.55 -1.55 -8.08
C ALA A 176 8.64 -2.61 -8.31
N HIS A 177 8.70 -3.64 -7.45
CA HIS A 177 9.71 -4.69 -7.55
C HIS A 177 9.79 -5.31 -8.95
N GLY A 178 10.99 -5.37 -9.50
CA GLY A 178 11.24 -5.85 -10.86
C GLY A 178 10.82 -4.90 -11.98
N GLY A 179 10.46 -3.65 -11.64
CA GLY A 179 10.03 -2.62 -12.56
C GLY A 179 10.61 -1.25 -12.25
N VAL A 180 9.81 -0.20 -12.38
CA VAL A 180 10.20 1.19 -12.14
C VAL A 180 9.25 1.84 -11.14
N LEU A 181 9.80 2.45 -10.11
CA LEU A 181 9.12 3.42 -9.27
C LEU A 181 9.45 4.83 -9.75
N PHE A 182 8.45 5.53 -10.25
CA PHE A 182 8.56 6.92 -10.63
C PHE A 182 8.01 7.80 -9.51
N LEU A 183 8.88 8.61 -8.92
CA LEU A 183 8.52 9.58 -7.88
C LEU A 183 8.52 10.97 -8.50
N ASP A 184 7.34 11.56 -8.63
CA ASP A 184 7.22 12.97 -9.04
C ASP A 184 7.39 13.87 -7.82
N GLU A 185 7.92 15.07 -8.03
CA GLU A 185 8.18 16.09 -7.00
C GLU A 185 8.95 15.53 -5.78
N ILE A 186 10.00 14.72 -6.03
CA ILE A 186 10.77 14.03 -4.99
C ILE A 186 11.31 14.97 -3.90
N GLY A 187 11.48 16.26 -4.21
CA GLY A 187 11.91 17.28 -3.25
C GLY A 187 10.89 17.56 -2.13
N GLU A 188 9.63 17.18 -2.32
CA GLU A 188 8.57 17.34 -1.33
C GLU A 188 8.49 16.20 -0.30
N LEU A 189 9.31 15.14 -0.47
CA LEU A 189 9.39 14.07 0.53
C LEU A 189 9.93 14.61 1.85
N HIS A 190 9.30 14.16 2.94
CA HIS A 190 9.80 14.47 4.28
C HIS A 190 11.24 13.93 4.45
N PRO A 191 12.15 14.64 5.13
CA PRO A 191 13.55 14.21 5.29
C PRO A 191 13.73 12.77 5.81
N ILE A 192 12.86 12.32 6.71
CA ILE A 192 12.90 10.96 7.23
C ILE A 192 12.57 9.95 6.14
N GLN A 193 11.56 10.23 5.29
CA GLN A 193 11.22 9.36 4.16
C GLN A 193 12.34 9.35 3.10
N MET A 194 12.97 10.50 2.86
CA MET A 194 14.12 10.59 1.97
C MET A 194 15.28 9.72 2.46
N ASN A 195 15.61 9.79 3.76
CA ASN A 195 16.67 8.96 4.36
C ASN A 195 16.32 7.46 4.30
N LYS A 196 15.06 7.10 4.56
CA LYS A 196 14.59 5.72 4.38
C LYS A 196 14.73 5.26 2.92
N LEU A 197 14.38 6.12 1.97
CA LEU A 197 14.50 5.82 0.54
C LEU A 197 15.96 5.58 0.16
N LEU A 198 16.88 6.45 0.56
CA LEU A 198 18.30 6.29 0.30
C LEU A 198 18.82 4.96 0.85
N LYS A 199 18.39 4.60 2.07
CA LYS A 199 18.77 3.31 2.67
C LYS A 199 18.21 2.12 1.89
N VAL A 200 16.96 2.19 1.42
CA VAL A 200 16.37 1.15 0.58
C VAL A 200 17.12 0.99 -0.75
N LEU A 201 17.54 2.11 -1.36
CA LEU A 201 18.33 2.08 -2.60
C LEU A 201 19.73 1.47 -2.39
N GLU A 202 20.33 1.67 -1.22
CA GLU A 202 21.62 1.11 -0.84
C GLU A 202 21.53 -0.38 -0.49
N ASP A 203 20.63 -0.73 0.43
CA ASP A 203 20.47 -2.09 0.98
C ASP A 203 19.65 -3.01 0.07
N ARG A 204 18.91 -2.45 -0.89
CA ARG A 204 17.93 -3.14 -1.76
C ARG A 204 16.93 -3.96 -0.97
N CYS A 205 16.50 -3.43 0.17
CA CYS A 205 15.66 -4.11 1.12
C CYS A 205 14.71 -3.09 1.79
N VAL A 206 13.44 -3.49 1.96
CA VAL A 206 12.46 -2.72 2.73
C VAL A 206 12.25 -3.38 4.08
N HIS A 207 12.44 -2.61 5.14
CA HIS A 207 12.18 -3.06 6.51
C HIS A 207 10.79 -2.63 6.94
N PHE A 208 9.94 -3.59 7.29
CA PHE A 208 8.65 -3.31 7.94
C PHE A 208 8.87 -3.23 9.44
N GLU A 209 8.66 -2.05 10.00
CA GLU A 209 8.69 -1.85 11.45
C GLU A 209 7.29 -2.16 12.01
N SER A 210 7.19 -3.18 12.85
CA SER A 210 6.01 -3.44 13.66
C SER A 210 6.32 -3.11 15.11
N ALA A 211 5.45 -2.32 15.74
CA ALA A 211 5.54 -2.02 17.16
C ALA A 211 5.37 -3.29 18.05
N TYR A 212 4.83 -4.36 17.47
CA TYR A 212 4.51 -5.62 18.15
C TYR A 212 5.30 -6.82 17.62
N TYR A 213 6.40 -6.55 16.92
CA TYR A 213 7.26 -7.62 16.43
C TYR A 213 7.79 -8.46 17.61
N ASN A 214 7.45 -9.75 17.59
CA ASN A 214 8.03 -10.74 18.49
C ASN A 214 8.98 -11.64 17.67
N PRO A 215 10.26 -11.76 18.02
CA PRO A 215 11.22 -12.60 17.30
C PRO A 215 10.82 -14.08 17.24
N ASP A 216 9.95 -14.53 18.17
CA ASP A 216 9.47 -15.91 18.23
C ASP A 216 8.27 -16.18 17.29
N ASP A 217 7.70 -15.12 16.66
CA ASP A 217 6.56 -15.27 15.77
C ASP A 217 7.02 -15.32 14.32
N SER A 218 7.09 -16.54 13.78
CA SER A 218 7.52 -16.79 12.39
C SER A 218 6.51 -16.33 11.33
N ALA A 219 5.33 -15.86 11.72
CA ALA A 219 4.27 -15.46 10.81
C ALA A 219 4.46 -14.05 10.22
N VAL A 220 5.30 -13.22 10.85
CA VAL A 220 5.60 -11.86 10.36
C VAL A 220 7.06 -11.81 9.92
N PRO A 221 7.34 -11.79 8.60
CA PRO A 221 8.71 -11.63 8.14
C PRO A 221 9.22 -10.25 8.56
N ARG A 222 10.35 -10.23 9.28
CA ARG A 222 11.02 -9.00 9.72
C ARG A 222 11.51 -8.17 8.54
N HIS A 223 11.82 -8.85 7.44
CA HIS A 223 12.41 -8.26 6.25
C HIS A 223 11.78 -8.89 5.01
N ILE A 224 11.25 -8.07 4.12
CA ILE A 224 10.99 -8.47 2.76
C ILE A 224 12.20 -7.99 1.95
N HIS A 225 12.97 -8.95 1.43
CA HIS A 225 14.06 -8.67 0.52
C HIS A 225 13.48 -8.40 -0.86
N ASP A 226 13.26 -7.14 -1.18
CA ASP A 226 12.93 -6.71 -2.52
C ASP A 226 14.24 -6.28 -3.20
N ILE A 227 14.62 -7.00 -4.23
CA ILE A 227 15.77 -6.68 -5.07
C ILE A 227 15.26 -5.73 -6.15
N PHE A 228 15.75 -4.49 -6.12
CA PHE A 228 15.50 -3.50 -7.16
C PHE A 228 16.57 -3.55 -8.22
#